data_1c2a3fd38b448ffd7eecf5b7a230dde9
#
_entry.id   1c2a3fd38b448ffd7eecf5b7a230dde9
#
_cell.length_a   1.000
_cell.length_b   1.000
_cell.length_c   1.000
_cell.angle_alpha   90.00
_cell.angle_beta   90.00
_cell.angle_gamma   90.00
#
_symmetry.space_group_name_H-M   'P 1'
#
loop_
_entity.id
_entity.type
_entity.pdbx_description
1 polymer ?
#
loop_
_entity_poly.entity_id
_entity_poly.type
_entity_poly.pdbx_seq_one_letter_code
_entity_poly.pdbx_strand_id
1 'polypeptide(L)'
;MEAWDILVIGDGPAALRSASASAKNGAKTLLISPMALGNGDSSALDGLAAPIQEMNNRGHREDTIKSGYFLCDQDIVTAKTNMAIDEMNHLEKAGVVFSRDAKGLPLTSKGIGHSSPRIVDAGDASVRDVQQVLEEQCMKHGVVRRGDQLPVMLVCTKQKVDGVITLDMVNGRFLAIQTKAVIIADGGFEGIFNGTGIGFGMDLALQSGLPLRGMEFIAKTPFGVADTKLILSSNMLGYGAGLCDTSGNSLSADNLVELCRVVAESSGAVMDGREMGDNKTWWQSVFSTVKSSAGADMNKYTVGLENRVNQTLGGIATDECGRAVIGSWSRWFTGLYAAGDAACSGL
;
A
#
# COMPACT_ATOMS: atom_id res chain seq x y z
N MET A 1 16.16 -21.96 20.14
CA MET A 1 15.00 -21.82 19.24
C MET A 1 13.93 -21.08 20.01
N GLU A 2 13.37 -20.02 19.45
CA GLU A 2 12.28 -19.27 20.07
C GLU A 2 10.96 -19.63 19.39
N ALA A 3 9.84 -19.55 20.15
CA ALA A 3 8.53 -19.94 19.68
C ALA A 3 7.52 -18.79 19.82
N TRP A 4 6.74 -18.60 18.75
CA TRP A 4 5.73 -17.56 18.59
C TRP A 4 4.42 -18.17 18.10
N ASP A 5 3.29 -17.50 18.34
CA ASP A 5 2.02 -17.92 17.74
C ASP A 5 1.95 -17.43 16.30
N ILE A 6 2.29 -16.17 16.08
CA ILE A 6 2.26 -15.51 14.76
C ILE A 6 3.60 -14.82 14.49
N LEU A 7 4.12 -15.04 13.29
CA LEU A 7 5.23 -14.28 12.73
C LEU A 7 4.69 -13.44 11.55
N VAL A 8 4.94 -12.14 11.58
CA VAL A 8 4.63 -11.23 10.49
C VAL A 8 5.93 -10.79 9.82
N ILE A 9 5.99 -10.86 8.49
CA ILE A 9 7.14 -10.43 7.69
C ILE A 9 6.75 -9.14 6.98
N GLY A 10 7.49 -8.06 7.24
CA GLY A 10 7.25 -6.71 6.71
C GLY A 10 7.13 -5.67 7.81
N ASP A 11 7.17 -4.38 7.45
CA ASP A 11 7.07 -3.25 8.36
C ASP A 11 6.18 -2.11 7.81
N GLY A 12 5.47 -2.35 6.72
CA GLY A 12 4.49 -1.43 6.16
C GLY A 12 3.11 -1.51 6.85
N PRO A 13 2.14 -0.69 6.45
CA PRO A 13 0.82 -0.64 7.09
C PRO A 13 0.11 -1.98 7.16
N ALA A 14 0.19 -2.81 6.13
CA ALA A 14 -0.42 -4.15 6.11
C ALA A 14 0.20 -5.08 7.17
N ALA A 15 1.53 -5.06 7.33
CA ALA A 15 2.25 -5.83 8.32
C ALA A 15 1.92 -5.38 9.74
N LEU A 16 1.99 -4.08 10.01
CA LEU A 16 1.69 -3.50 11.32
C LEU A 16 0.24 -3.73 11.73
N ARG A 17 -0.70 -3.56 10.78
CA ARG A 17 -2.12 -3.80 11.02
C ARG A 17 -2.40 -5.27 11.35
N SER A 18 -1.77 -6.19 10.61
CA SER A 18 -1.88 -7.64 10.84
C SER A 18 -1.29 -8.04 12.20
N ALA A 19 -0.10 -7.51 12.54
CA ALA A 19 0.58 -7.78 13.79
C ALA A 19 -0.20 -7.26 15.00
N SER A 20 -0.65 -5.99 14.94
CA SER A 20 -1.42 -5.40 16.03
C SER A 20 -2.76 -6.11 16.26
N ALA A 21 -3.45 -6.51 15.18
CA ALA A 21 -4.69 -7.28 15.26
C ALA A 21 -4.46 -8.67 15.89
N SER A 22 -3.41 -9.36 15.47
CA SER A 22 -3.04 -10.67 16.02
C SER A 22 -2.75 -10.59 17.52
N ALA A 23 -1.93 -9.64 17.95
CA ALA A 23 -1.57 -9.43 19.34
C ALA A 23 -2.77 -8.97 20.19
N LYS A 24 -3.62 -8.09 19.67
CA LYS A 24 -4.87 -7.66 20.31
C LYS A 24 -5.79 -8.86 20.63
N ASN A 25 -5.78 -9.88 19.79
CA ASN A 25 -6.55 -11.11 19.99
C ASN A 25 -5.80 -12.16 20.84
N GLY A 26 -4.71 -11.80 21.51
CA GLY A 26 -4.02 -12.62 22.47
C GLY A 26 -2.91 -13.53 21.90
N ALA A 27 -2.58 -13.41 20.61
CA ALA A 27 -1.49 -14.17 20.01
C ALA A 27 -0.12 -13.55 20.39
N LYS A 28 0.84 -14.39 20.79
CA LYS A 28 2.24 -13.99 20.95
C LYS A 28 2.82 -13.70 19.57
N THR A 29 2.96 -12.41 19.23
CA THR A 29 3.27 -11.95 17.86
C THR A 29 4.67 -11.37 17.77
N LEU A 30 5.44 -11.85 16.77
CA LEU A 30 6.70 -11.28 16.33
C LEU A 30 6.53 -10.67 14.94
N LEU A 31 7.00 -9.45 14.75
CA LEU A 31 7.14 -8.81 13.44
C LEU A 31 8.62 -8.70 13.11
N ILE A 32 9.01 -9.11 11.92
CA ILE A 32 10.36 -8.95 11.40
C ILE A 32 10.35 -8.17 10.08
N SER A 33 11.40 -7.39 9.87
CA SER A 33 11.62 -6.64 8.63
C SER A 33 13.07 -6.83 8.16
N PRO A 34 13.31 -7.02 6.86
CA PRO A 34 14.67 -7.00 6.31
C PRO A 34 15.29 -5.59 6.36
N MET A 35 14.48 -4.56 6.56
CA MET A 35 14.91 -3.18 6.71
C MET A 35 14.93 -2.77 8.17
N ALA A 36 15.60 -1.67 8.49
CA ALA A 36 15.47 -1.04 9.80
C ALA A 36 13.99 -0.66 10.06
N LEU A 37 13.54 -0.83 11.31
CA LEU A 37 12.16 -0.52 11.69
C LEU A 37 11.79 0.93 11.38
N GLY A 38 10.57 1.15 10.92
CA GLY A 38 10.05 2.47 10.52
C GLY A 38 10.36 2.84 9.07
N ASN A 39 11.05 2.00 8.33
CA ASN A 39 11.32 2.18 6.90
C ASN A 39 10.37 1.36 6.00
N GLY A 40 9.23 0.94 6.54
CA GLY A 40 8.20 0.26 5.76
C GLY A 40 7.74 1.13 4.60
N ASP A 41 7.67 0.55 3.40
CA ASP A 41 7.19 1.28 2.23
C ASP A 41 5.68 1.48 2.29
N SER A 42 5.31 2.74 2.38
CA SER A 42 3.93 3.19 2.34
C SER A 42 3.71 4.27 1.27
N SER A 43 4.68 4.42 0.36
CA SER A 43 4.68 5.47 -0.68
C SER A 43 3.46 5.41 -1.60
N ALA A 44 2.82 4.25 -1.74
CA ALA A 44 1.61 4.08 -2.56
C ALA A 44 0.32 4.50 -1.84
N LEU A 45 0.37 4.88 -0.56
CA LEU A 45 -0.80 5.20 0.23
C LEU A 45 -1.17 6.69 0.09
N ASP A 46 -1.95 7.05 -0.90
CA ASP A 46 -2.44 8.42 -1.10
C ASP A 46 -3.57 8.81 -0.13
N GLY A 47 -4.30 7.83 0.38
CA GLY A 47 -5.46 7.96 1.26
C GLY A 47 -6.21 6.64 1.32
N LEU A 48 -7.38 6.66 1.92
CA LEU A 48 -8.24 5.48 2.04
C LEU A 48 -9.54 5.69 1.26
N ALA A 49 -9.89 4.73 0.43
CA ALA A 49 -11.19 4.73 -0.25
C ALA A 49 -12.29 4.22 0.71
N ALA A 50 -12.93 5.13 1.44
CA ALA A 50 -14.01 4.83 2.38
C ALA A 50 -15.32 5.49 1.91
N PRO A 51 -16.30 4.73 1.39
CA PRO A 51 -17.52 5.26 0.80
C PRO A 51 -18.54 5.73 1.86
N ILE A 52 -18.17 6.72 2.66
CA ILE A 52 -18.95 7.22 3.81
C ILE A 52 -20.34 7.73 3.38
N GLN A 53 -20.45 8.28 2.18
CA GLN A 53 -21.69 8.86 1.64
C GLN A 53 -22.50 7.86 0.80
N GLU A 54 -21.98 6.66 0.57
CA GLU A 54 -22.66 5.63 -0.21
C GLU A 54 -23.53 4.76 0.70
N MET A 55 -24.79 4.54 0.32
CA MET A 55 -25.69 3.69 1.12
C MET A 55 -25.28 2.21 1.19
N ASN A 56 -24.43 1.72 0.27
CA ASN A 56 -24.12 0.29 0.16
C ASN A 56 -22.84 -0.05 -0.60
N ASN A 57 -21.75 0.61 -0.47
CA ASN A 57 -20.44 0.31 -1.10
C ASN A 57 -20.49 -0.13 -2.59
N ARG A 58 -21.65 -0.02 -3.25
CA ARG A 58 -21.87 -0.55 -4.61
C ARG A 58 -20.99 0.18 -5.63
N GLY A 59 -20.96 1.50 -5.55
CA GLY A 59 -20.13 2.32 -6.44
C GLY A 59 -18.65 2.00 -6.27
N HIS A 60 -18.17 1.84 -5.03
CA HIS A 60 -16.78 1.44 -4.75
C HIS A 60 -16.44 0.10 -5.40
N ARG A 61 -17.27 -0.92 -5.18
CA ARG A 61 -17.08 -2.25 -5.77
C ARG A 61 -17.10 -2.22 -7.31
N GLU A 62 -18.08 -1.55 -7.90
CA GLU A 62 -18.23 -1.47 -9.37
C GLU A 62 -17.05 -0.74 -10.01
N ASP A 63 -16.60 0.38 -9.44
CA ASP A 63 -15.44 1.11 -9.94
C ASP A 63 -14.16 0.27 -9.86
N THR A 64 -13.95 -0.46 -8.74
CA THR A 64 -12.80 -1.33 -8.56
C THR A 64 -12.79 -2.46 -9.59
N ILE A 65 -13.94 -3.14 -9.82
CA ILE A 65 -14.04 -4.20 -10.82
C ILE A 65 -13.78 -3.66 -12.23
N LYS A 66 -14.32 -2.49 -12.57
CA LYS A 66 -14.08 -1.83 -13.86
C LYS A 66 -12.62 -1.44 -14.05
N SER A 67 -11.97 -0.87 -13.02
CA SER A 67 -10.55 -0.53 -13.06
C SER A 67 -9.66 -1.75 -13.28
N GLY A 68 -10.03 -2.90 -12.72
CA GLY A 68 -9.36 -4.18 -12.94
C GLY A 68 -9.76 -4.86 -14.27
N TYR A 69 -10.46 -4.19 -15.17
CA TYR A 69 -10.92 -4.74 -16.46
C TYR A 69 -11.66 -6.08 -16.32
N PHE A 70 -12.36 -6.29 -15.21
CA PHE A 70 -13.05 -7.54 -14.84
C PHE A 70 -12.13 -8.76 -14.70
N LEU A 71 -10.80 -8.57 -14.62
CA LEU A 71 -9.82 -9.65 -14.42
C LEU A 71 -9.59 -9.95 -12.94
N CYS A 72 -10.05 -9.07 -12.05
CA CYS A 72 -9.92 -9.22 -10.60
C CYS A 72 -10.81 -10.32 -10.05
N ASP A 73 -10.45 -10.81 -8.87
CA ASP A 73 -11.30 -11.70 -8.08
C ASP A 73 -12.43 -10.90 -7.42
N GLN A 74 -13.65 -11.05 -7.92
CA GLN A 74 -14.78 -10.22 -7.50
C GLN A 74 -15.27 -10.53 -6.07
N ASP A 75 -15.00 -11.71 -5.54
CA ASP A 75 -15.32 -12.07 -4.15
C ASP A 75 -14.35 -11.35 -3.20
N ILE A 76 -13.06 -11.32 -3.54
CA ILE A 76 -12.06 -10.55 -2.80
C ILE A 76 -12.37 -9.04 -2.86
N VAL A 77 -12.70 -8.51 -4.04
CA VAL A 77 -13.11 -7.09 -4.19
C VAL A 77 -14.30 -6.78 -3.29
N THR A 78 -15.32 -7.65 -3.31
CA THR A 78 -16.53 -7.48 -2.49
C THR A 78 -16.19 -7.49 -1.00
N ALA A 79 -15.38 -8.44 -0.55
CA ALA A 79 -14.94 -8.51 0.85
C ALA A 79 -14.19 -7.24 1.28
N LYS A 80 -13.22 -6.79 0.49
CA LYS A 80 -12.41 -5.60 0.81
C LYS A 80 -13.22 -4.32 0.81
N THR A 81 -14.04 -4.07 -0.21
CA THR A 81 -14.84 -2.85 -0.29
C THR A 81 -15.89 -2.77 0.82
N ASN A 82 -16.42 -3.90 1.28
CA ASN A 82 -17.33 -3.95 2.42
C ASN A 82 -16.65 -3.61 3.75
N MET A 83 -15.35 -3.89 3.89
CA MET A 83 -14.58 -3.60 5.12
C MET A 83 -14.03 -2.17 5.15
N ALA A 84 -14.06 -1.42 4.06
CA ALA A 84 -13.37 -0.14 3.92
C ALA A 84 -13.76 0.90 4.97
N ILE A 85 -15.06 1.04 5.27
CA ILE A 85 -15.57 1.98 6.30
C ILE A 85 -15.16 1.54 7.70
N ASP A 86 -15.26 0.24 7.99
CA ASP A 86 -14.90 -0.28 9.31
C ASP A 86 -13.40 -0.10 9.57
N GLU A 87 -12.55 -0.27 8.55
CA GLU A 87 -11.12 -0.07 8.68
C GLU A 87 -10.77 1.42 8.86
N MET A 88 -11.42 2.32 8.13
CA MET A 88 -11.27 3.76 8.36
C MET A 88 -11.65 4.13 9.80
N ASN A 89 -12.81 3.68 10.29
CA ASN A 89 -13.26 3.90 11.65
C ASN A 89 -12.28 3.30 12.68
N HIS A 90 -11.66 2.15 12.35
CA HIS A 90 -10.65 1.55 13.20
C HIS A 90 -9.40 2.44 13.33
N LEU A 91 -8.91 2.99 12.22
CA LEU A 91 -7.76 3.88 12.19
C LEU A 91 -8.05 5.20 12.92
N GLU A 92 -9.24 5.80 12.74
CA GLU A 92 -9.63 6.98 13.51
C GLU A 92 -9.69 6.72 15.04
N LYS A 93 -10.28 5.60 15.44
CA LYS A 93 -10.30 5.19 16.87
C LYS A 93 -8.91 4.89 17.41
N ALA A 94 -8.00 4.49 16.55
CA ALA A 94 -6.60 4.24 16.91
C ALA A 94 -5.78 5.53 17.04
N GLY A 95 -6.23 6.65 16.41
CA GLY A 95 -5.60 7.95 16.52
C GLY A 95 -5.28 8.66 15.21
N VAL A 96 -5.57 8.06 14.05
CA VAL A 96 -5.39 8.75 12.75
C VAL A 96 -6.40 9.89 12.63
N VAL A 97 -5.92 11.07 12.26
CA VAL A 97 -6.76 12.26 12.09
C VAL A 97 -6.88 12.56 10.60
N PHE A 98 -8.03 12.24 10.03
CA PHE A 98 -8.35 12.62 8.64
C PHE A 98 -8.87 14.04 8.56
N SER A 99 -8.70 14.69 7.40
CA SER A 99 -9.27 16.01 7.10
C SER A 99 -10.78 16.00 7.27
N ARG A 100 -11.35 17.09 7.81
CA ARG A 100 -12.77 17.17 8.15
C ARG A 100 -13.42 18.38 7.51
N ASP A 101 -14.69 18.24 7.17
CA ASP A 101 -15.53 19.34 6.73
C ASP A 101 -15.96 20.25 7.90
N ALA A 102 -16.67 21.34 7.59
CA ALA A 102 -17.16 22.28 8.57
C ALA A 102 -18.17 21.66 9.58
N LYS A 103 -18.72 20.48 9.30
CA LYS A 103 -19.62 19.73 10.18
C LYS A 103 -18.88 18.70 11.04
N GLY A 104 -17.57 18.59 10.88
CA GLY A 104 -16.73 17.63 11.60
C GLY A 104 -16.78 16.21 11.04
N LEU A 105 -17.34 15.99 9.85
CA LEU A 105 -17.30 14.71 9.13
C LEU A 105 -16.02 14.60 8.33
N PRO A 106 -15.47 13.38 8.12
CA PRO A 106 -14.32 13.19 7.26
C PRO A 106 -14.58 13.79 5.87
N LEU A 107 -13.65 14.64 5.43
CA LEU A 107 -13.71 15.21 4.10
C LEU A 107 -13.41 14.13 3.07
N THR A 108 -14.25 14.01 2.03
CA THR A 108 -14.04 13.05 0.96
C THR A 108 -13.71 13.76 -0.35
N SER A 109 -12.70 13.27 -1.05
CA SER A 109 -12.34 13.72 -2.39
C SER A 109 -12.66 12.64 -3.43
N LYS A 110 -12.80 13.09 -4.70
CA LYS A 110 -13.03 12.19 -5.83
C LYS A 110 -11.69 11.88 -6.49
N GLY A 111 -11.24 10.63 -6.40
CA GLY A 111 -10.06 10.15 -7.12
C GLY A 111 -10.32 9.88 -8.60
N ILE A 112 -9.25 9.71 -9.36
CA ILE A 112 -9.29 9.31 -10.75
C ILE A 112 -9.90 7.92 -10.86
N GLY A 113 -10.89 7.72 -11.71
CA GLY A 113 -11.62 6.45 -11.88
C GLY A 113 -12.73 6.21 -10.86
N HIS A 114 -12.93 7.11 -9.89
CA HIS A 114 -14.02 7.00 -8.94
C HIS A 114 -15.30 7.64 -9.48
N SER A 115 -16.42 6.95 -9.38
CA SER A 115 -17.75 7.48 -9.74
C SER A 115 -18.25 8.52 -8.73
N SER A 116 -17.87 8.40 -7.44
CA SER A 116 -18.24 9.30 -6.36
C SER A 116 -17.06 9.63 -5.42
N PRO A 117 -17.13 10.77 -4.68
CA PRO A 117 -16.13 11.09 -3.66
C PRO A 117 -16.11 10.04 -2.55
N ARG A 118 -14.94 9.44 -2.29
CA ARG A 118 -14.76 8.44 -1.21
C ARG A 118 -13.35 8.37 -0.64
N ILE A 119 -12.41 9.15 -1.18
CA ILE A 119 -11.05 9.16 -0.64
C ILE A 119 -11.03 10.05 0.59
N VAL A 120 -10.63 9.50 1.72
CA VAL A 120 -10.32 10.23 2.95
C VAL A 120 -8.80 10.28 3.13
N ASP A 121 -8.28 11.43 3.46
CA ASP A 121 -6.85 11.66 3.62
C ASP A 121 -6.55 12.75 4.67
N ALA A 122 -5.28 12.95 4.98
CA ALA A 122 -4.75 14.04 5.79
C ALA A 122 -3.68 14.83 5.00
N GLY A 123 -3.89 15.01 3.70
CA GLY A 123 -2.91 15.59 2.79
C GLY A 123 -1.63 14.74 2.73
N ASP A 124 -0.45 15.38 2.76
CA ASP A 124 0.85 14.70 2.72
C ASP A 124 1.22 13.96 4.03
N ALA A 125 0.41 14.11 5.08
CA ALA A 125 0.58 13.41 6.34
C ALA A 125 -0.04 12.01 6.35
N SER A 126 -0.94 11.69 5.41
CA SER A 126 -1.75 10.45 5.42
C SER A 126 -0.93 9.19 5.65
N VAL A 127 0.13 9.03 4.86
CA VAL A 127 1.03 7.86 4.94
C VAL A 127 1.71 7.76 6.28
N ARG A 128 2.35 8.86 6.70
CA ARG A 128 3.12 8.93 7.96
C ARG A 128 2.22 8.70 9.16
N ASP A 129 1.05 9.31 9.19
CA ASP A 129 0.15 9.23 10.34
C ASP A 129 -0.44 7.85 10.49
N VAL A 130 -0.82 7.18 9.39
CA VAL A 130 -1.26 5.77 9.42
C VAL A 130 -0.13 4.85 9.89
N GLN A 131 1.08 5.01 9.36
CA GLN A 131 2.25 4.22 9.76
C GLN A 131 2.52 4.39 11.26
N GLN A 132 2.64 5.63 11.74
CA GLN A 132 2.92 5.93 13.14
C GLN A 132 1.86 5.37 14.08
N VAL A 133 0.58 5.57 13.78
CA VAL A 133 -0.51 5.06 14.61
C VAL A 133 -0.50 3.53 14.67
N LEU A 134 -0.24 2.85 13.55
CA LEU A 134 -0.15 1.40 13.54
C LEU A 134 1.06 0.87 14.31
N GLU A 135 2.20 1.59 14.29
CA GLU A 135 3.35 1.28 15.15
C GLU A 135 3.00 1.41 16.63
N GLU A 136 2.31 2.49 17.02
CA GLU A 136 1.81 2.69 18.38
C GLU A 136 0.86 1.58 18.80
N GLN A 137 -0.04 1.12 17.91
CA GLN A 137 -0.92 -0.01 18.18
C GLN A 137 -0.13 -1.32 18.37
N CYS A 138 0.94 -1.55 17.60
CA CYS A 138 1.83 -2.68 17.83
C CYS A 138 2.48 -2.64 19.22
N MET A 139 3.01 -1.49 19.63
CA MET A 139 3.60 -1.31 20.96
C MET A 139 2.55 -1.50 22.06
N LYS A 140 1.37 -0.90 21.91
CA LYS A 140 0.26 -1.00 22.86
C LYS A 140 -0.18 -2.45 23.12
N HIS A 141 -0.18 -3.27 22.08
CA HIS A 141 -0.59 -4.68 22.17
C HIS A 141 0.56 -5.66 22.42
N GLY A 142 1.79 -5.18 22.64
CA GLY A 142 2.93 -6.02 22.99
C GLY A 142 3.52 -6.82 21.82
N VAL A 143 3.37 -6.33 20.59
CA VAL A 143 4.07 -6.91 19.43
C VAL A 143 5.57 -6.72 19.62
N VAL A 144 6.34 -7.82 19.54
CA VAL A 144 7.80 -7.71 19.45
C VAL A 144 8.18 -7.41 18.01
N ARG A 145 9.00 -6.37 17.80
CA ARG A 145 9.42 -5.93 16.45
C ARG A 145 10.94 -6.02 16.34
N ARG A 146 11.43 -6.55 15.22
CA ARG A 146 12.88 -6.67 14.91
C ARG A 146 13.13 -6.24 13.47
N GLY A 147 13.93 -5.20 13.29
CA GLY A 147 14.51 -4.81 11.99
C GLY A 147 15.76 -5.63 11.68
N ASP A 148 16.29 -5.43 10.48
CA ASP A 148 17.53 -6.07 9.98
C ASP A 148 17.48 -7.62 10.08
N GLN A 149 16.29 -8.20 9.94
CA GLN A 149 16.02 -9.63 9.95
C GLN A 149 15.52 -10.09 8.59
N LEU A 150 16.42 -10.58 7.75
CA LEU A 150 16.07 -11.07 6.41
C LEU A 150 15.47 -12.47 6.51
N PRO A 151 14.20 -12.68 6.11
CA PRO A 151 13.63 -14.01 6.02
C PRO A 151 14.26 -14.75 4.83
N VAL A 152 14.77 -15.96 5.07
CA VAL A 152 15.53 -16.72 4.06
C VAL A 152 14.79 -17.97 3.60
N MET A 153 14.06 -18.62 4.50
CA MET A 153 13.37 -19.87 4.18
C MET A 153 12.16 -20.09 5.09
N LEU A 154 11.04 -20.50 4.51
CA LEU A 154 9.93 -21.08 5.27
C LEU A 154 10.26 -22.53 5.62
N VAL A 155 10.12 -22.88 6.88
CA VAL A 155 10.21 -24.27 7.34
C VAL A 155 8.81 -24.88 7.30
N CYS A 156 8.63 -25.90 6.45
CA CYS A 156 7.31 -26.44 6.17
C CYS A 156 7.31 -27.97 6.23
N THR A 157 6.21 -28.54 6.73
CA THR A 157 5.95 -30.00 6.66
C THR A 157 4.59 -30.22 5.97
N LYS A 158 4.57 -30.89 4.84
CA LYS A 158 3.36 -31.24 4.07
C LYS A 158 2.42 -30.05 3.83
N GLN A 159 2.81 -28.96 3.31
CA GLN A 159 1.94 -27.78 3.06
C GLN A 159 1.41 -27.13 4.37
N LYS A 160 2.19 -27.18 5.43
CA LYS A 160 1.95 -26.49 6.69
C LYS A 160 3.22 -25.78 7.09
N VAL A 161 3.11 -24.53 7.54
CA VAL A 161 4.22 -23.78 8.13
C VAL A 161 4.50 -24.30 9.54
N ASP A 162 5.78 -24.52 9.85
CA ASP A 162 6.29 -24.84 11.17
C ASP A 162 7.22 -23.74 11.72
N GLY A 163 7.75 -22.89 10.83
CA GLY A 163 8.64 -21.80 11.22
C GLY A 163 9.27 -21.06 10.06
N VAL A 164 10.22 -20.19 10.37
CA VAL A 164 11.02 -19.42 9.41
C VAL A 164 12.48 -19.43 9.84
N ILE A 165 13.38 -19.54 8.88
CA ILE A 165 14.80 -19.26 9.08
C ILE A 165 15.04 -17.83 8.61
N THR A 166 15.66 -17.01 9.48
CA THR A 166 16.03 -15.63 9.18
C THR A 166 17.54 -15.46 9.28
N LEU A 167 18.08 -14.49 8.56
CA LEU A 167 19.43 -13.99 8.73
C LEU A 167 19.35 -12.68 9.54
N ASP A 168 19.96 -12.66 10.71
CA ASP A 168 20.25 -11.44 11.45
C ASP A 168 21.38 -10.70 10.71
N MET A 169 21.01 -9.62 10.02
CA MET A 169 21.93 -8.89 9.15
C MET A 169 22.98 -8.08 9.93
N VAL A 170 22.70 -7.76 11.19
CA VAL A 170 23.65 -7.05 12.07
C VAL A 170 24.77 -7.99 12.51
N ASN A 171 24.43 -9.23 12.89
CA ASN A 171 25.37 -10.18 13.47
C ASN A 171 25.84 -11.27 12.48
N GLY A 172 25.24 -11.34 11.29
CA GLY A 172 25.54 -12.36 10.26
C GLY A 172 25.16 -13.80 10.71
N ARG A 173 24.12 -13.96 11.54
CA ARG A 173 23.74 -15.26 12.11
C ARG A 173 22.37 -15.70 11.61
N PHE A 174 22.27 -17.00 11.28
CA PHE A 174 20.97 -17.60 11.03
C PHE A 174 20.23 -17.89 12.33
N LEU A 175 18.95 -17.53 12.36
CA LEU A 175 18.05 -17.77 13.49
C LEU A 175 16.88 -18.63 13.03
N ALA A 176 16.55 -19.66 13.79
CA ALA A 176 15.37 -20.48 13.56
C ALA A 176 14.24 -20.02 14.49
N ILE A 177 13.14 -19.57 13.90
CA ILE A 177 11.94 -19.08 14.59
C ILE A 177 10.83 -20.10 14.36
N GLN A 178 10.36 -20.75 15.43
CA GLN A 178 9.19 -21.61 15.36
C GLN A 178 7.92 -20.78 15.46
N THR A 179 6.92 -21.05 14.60
CA THR A 179 5.65 -20.35 14.65
C THR A 179 4.50 -21.22 14.17
N LYS A 180 3.27 -20.92 14.63
CA LYS A 180 2.05 -21.61 14.18
C LYS A 180 1.53 -21.05 12.86
N ALA A 181 1.78 -19.75 12.59
CA ALA A 181 1.41 -19.10 11.34
C ALA A 181 2.38 -17.98 10.97
N VAL A 182 2.49 -17.75 9.67
CA VAL A 182 3.26 -16.65 9.04
C VAL A 182 2.32 -15.80 8.22
N ILE A 183 2.42 -14.47 8.37
CA ILE A 183 1.75 -13.49 7.53
C ILE A 183 2.84 -12.76 6.74
N ILE A 184 2.83 -12.92 5.42
CA ILE A 184 3.75 -12.22 4.51
C ILE A 184 3.08 -10.90 4.12
N ALA A 185 3.73 -9.78 4.43
CA ALA A 185 3.23 -8.42 4.19
C ALA A 185 4.39 -7.44 3.95
N ASP A 186 5.39 -7.88 3.19
CA ASP A 186 6.65 -7.18 2.90
C ASP A 186 6.64 -6.38 1.60
N GLY A 187 5.46 -6.11 1.05
CA GLY A 187 5.26 -5.32 -0.16
C GLY A 187 5.36 -6.11 -1.45
N GLY A 188 5.39 -5.38 -2.55
CA GLY A 188 5.47 -5.91 -3.90
C GLY A 188 6.92 -6.12 -4.39
N PHE A 189 7.10 -6.05 -5.71
CA PHE A 189 8.41 -6.20 -6.36
C PHE A 189 8.77 -4.99 -7.23
N GLU A 190 8.32 -3.81 -6.85
CA GLU A 190 8.55 -2.54 -7.57
C GLU A 190 10.03 -2.21 -7.73
N GLY A 191 10.92 -2.81 -6.92
CA GLY A 191 12.36 -2.59 -6.97
C GLY A 191 12.99 -2.88 -8.32
N ILE A 192 12.43 -3.79 -9.12
CA ILE A 192 12.89 -4.03 -10.50
C ILE A 192 12.59 -2.86 -11.45
N PHE A 193 11.72 -1.92 -11.03
CA PHE A 193 11.32 -0.72 -11.76
C PHE A 193 11.75 0.58 -11.05
N ASN A 194 12.82 0.52 -10.25
CA ASN A 194 13.32 1.61 -9.41
C ASN A 194 12.45 2.00 -8.20
N GLY A 195 11.48 1.19 -7.81
CA GLY A 195 10.77 1.28 -6.54
C GLY A 195 11.54 0.66 -5.38
N THR A 196 10.86 0.36 -4.26
CA THR A 196 11.48 -0.14 -3.03
C THR A 196 11.18 -1.60 -2.72
N GLY A 197 10.04 -2.13 -3.16
CA GLY A 197 9.64 -3.52 -2.95
C GLY A 197 10.58 -4.52 -3.62
N ILE A 198 11.07 -5.51 -2.87
CA ILE A 198 12.03 -6.52 -3.37
C ILE A 198 11.37 -7.88 -3.60
N GLY A 199 10.21 -8.14 -2.95
CA GLY A 199 9.47 -9.39 -3.13
C GLY A 199 10.04 -10.60 -2.39
N PHE A 200 10.76 -10.42 -1.29
CA PHE A 200 11.31 -11.52 -0.49
C PHE A 200 10.25 -12.54 -0.09
N GLY A 201 9.08 -12.08 0.35
CA GLY A 201 7.99 -12.96 0.75
C GLY A 201 7.42 -13.77 -0.40
N MET A 202 7.38 -13.21 -1.61
CA MET A 202 6.96 -13.93 -2.81
C MET A 202 7.95 -15.03 -3.16
N ASP A 203 9.27 -14.78 -3.02
CA ASP A 203 10.31 -15.79 -3.22
C ASP A 203 10.18 -16.93 -2.20
N LEU A 204 9.96 -16.62 -0.92
CA LEU A 204 9.72 -17.62 0.11
C LEU A 204 8.52 -18.52 -0.20
N ALA A 205 7.43 -17.91 -0.69
CA ALA A 205 6.24 -18.65 -1.10
C ALA A 205 6.52 -19.57 -2.30
N LEU A 206 7.21 -19.05 -3.32
CA LEU A 206 7.58 -19.79 -4.52
C LEU A 206 8.52 -20.98 -4.19
N GLN A 207 9.54 -20.77 -3.37
CA GLN A 207 10.43 -21.83 -2.87
C GLN A 207 9.69 -22.92 -2.10
N SER A 208 8.57 -22.55 -1.45
CA SER A 208 7.70 -23.50 -0.73
C SER A 208 6.68 -24.20 -1.61
N GLY A 209 6.72 -23.95 -2.93
CA GLY A 209 5.84 -24.58 -3.92
C GLY A 209 4.45 -23.94 -4.05
N LEU A 210 4.28 -22.68 -3.59
CA LEU A 210 3.04 -21.94 -3.82
C LEU A 210 3.08 -21.24 -5.19
N PRO A 211 1.91 -21.10 -5.85
CA PRO A 211 1.81 -20.32 -7.07
C PRO A 211 1.84 -18.81 -6.74
N LEU A 212 2.48 -18.05 -7.61
CA LEU A 212 2.30 -16.61 -7.72
C LEU A 212 1.29 -16.33 -8.83
N ARG A 213 0.49 -15.29 -8.67
CA ARG A 213 -0.56 -14.91 -9.62
C ARG A 213 -0.40 -13.46 -10.03
N GLY A 214 -0.80 -13.12 -11.27
CA GLY A 214 -0.88 -11.74 -11.75
C GLY A 214 0.46 -11.01 -11.84
N MET A 215 1.57 -11.75 -11.91
CA MET A 215 2.93 -11.17 -11.91
C MET A 215 3.20 -10.26 -13.13
N GLU A 216 2.39 -10.37 -14.17
CA GLU A 216 2.43 -9.55 -15.38
C GLU A 216 1.75 -8.18 -15.20
N PHE A 217 0.95 -7.98 -14.14
CA PHE A 217 0.21 -6.75 -13.93
C PHE A 217 0.98 -5.75 -13.06
N ILE A 218 1.18 -4.55 -13.61
CA ILE A 218 1.88 -3.44 -12.98
C ILE A 218 1.02 -2.20 -13.07
N ALA A 219 0.79 -1.52 -11.97
CA ALA A 219 0.12 -0.23 -11.95
C ALA A 219 1.14 0.90 -12.19
N LYS A 220 0.87 1.74 -13.19
CA LYS A 220 1.62 2.96 -13.45
C LYS A 220 0.84 4.17 -12.97
N THR A 221 1.57 5.20 -12.58
CA THR A 221 1.04 6.52 -12.25
C THR A 221 1.72 7.58 -13.13
N PRO A 222 1.00 8.63 -13.58
CA PRO A 222 1.60 9.73 -14.34
C PRO A 222 2.19 10.81 -13.43
N PHE A 223 2.26 10.59 -12.12
CA PHE A 223 2.67 11.57 -11.12
C PHE A 223 4.12 11.40 -10.65
N GLY A 224 4.94 10.65 -11.36
CA GLY A 224 6.39 10.59 -11.08
C GLY A 224 7.04 11.94 -11.39
N VAL A 225 7.80 12.49 -10.45
CA VAL A 225 8.58 13.72 -10.69
C VAL A 225 9.79 13.38 -11.54
N ALA A 226 9.92 14.05 -12.68
CA ALA A 226 10.99 13.80 -13.65
C ALA A 226 12.37 13.89 -13.00
N ASP A 227 13.29 13.02 -13.42
CA ASP A 227 14.68 12.95 -12.95
C ASP A 227 14.85 12.70 -11.43
N THR A 228 13.78 12.28 -10.73
CA THR A 228 13.83 11.94 -9.29
C THR A 228 13.23 10.58 -9.02
N LYS A 229 13.21 10.12 -7.78
CA LYS A 229 12.45 8.93 -7.35
C LYS A 229 11.08 9.27 -6.76
N LEU A 230 10.71 10.54 -6.73
CA LEU A 230 9.48 10.99 -6.10
C LEU A 230 8.26 10.66 -6.96
N ILE A 231 7.19 10.28 -6.29
CA ILE A 231 5.84 10.17 -6.86
C ILE A 231 4.96 11.13 -6.06
N LEU A 232 4.25 12.02 -6.77
CA LEU A 232 3.30 12.92 -6.15
C LEU A 232 1.95 12.21 -5.98
N SER A 233 1.23 12.60 -4.94
CA SER A 233 -0.12 12.10 -4.70
C SER A 233 -1.10 12.64 -5.75
N SER A 234 -1.90 11.77 -6.32
CA SER A 234 -3.01 12.15 -7.21
C SER A 234 -4.07 13.02 -6.49
N ASN A 235 -4.16 12.91 -5.16
CA ASN A 235 -5.10 13.68 -4.36
C ASN A 235 -4.82 15.19 -4.38
N MET A 236 -3.61 15.62 -4.71
CA MET A 236 -3.28 17.04 -4.89
C MET A 236 -4.23 17.72 -5.88
N LEU A 237 -4.73 16.99 -6.88
CA LEU A 237 -5.72 17.51 -7.84
C LEU A 237 -7.03 17.90 -7.13
N GLY A 238 -7.45 17.12 -6.15
CA GLY A 238 -8.62 17.43 -5.30
C GLY A 238 -8.44 18.68 -4.42
N TYR A 239 -7.19 19.08 -4.17
CA TYR A 239 -6.82 20.29 -3.42
C TYR A 239 -6.49 21.49 -4.33
N GLY A 240 -6.75 21.36 -5.64
CA GLY A 240 -6.61 22.46 -6.59
C GLY A 240 -5.29 22.51 -7.34
N ALA A 241 -4.46 21.48 -7.28
CA ALA A 241 -3.33 21.35 -8.18
C ALA A 241 -3.82 21.09 -9.61
N GLY A 242 -3.11 21.64 -10.60
CA GLY A 242 -3.39 21.40 -12.02
C GLY A 242 -2.48 20.32 -12.60
N LEU A 243 -3.02 19.48 -13.47
CA LEU A 243 -2.24 18.59 -14.34
C LEU A 243 -2.36 19.13 -15.77
N CYS A 244 -1.27 19.59 -16.33
CA CYS A 244 -1.23 20.27 -17.63
C CYS A 244 -0.09 19.75 -18.50
N ASP A 245 -0.16 20.04 -19.82
CA ASP A 245 1.01 19.94 -20.68
C ASP A 245 1.93 21.17 -20.52
N THR A 246 3.10 21.16 -21.16
CA THR A 246 4.05 22.29 -21.12
C THR A 246 3.52 23.56 -21.78
N SER A 247 2.43 23.48 -22.56
CA SER A 247 1.74 24.61 -23.17
C SER A 247 0.64 25.19 -22.29
N GLY A 248 0.33 24.55 -21.14
CA GLY A 248 -0.70 24.95 -20.20
C GLY A 248 -2.09 24.36 -20.47
N ASN A 249 -2.23 23.42 -21.43
CA ASN A 249 -3.50 22.74 -21.66
C ASN A 249 -3.72 21.68 -20.58
N SER A 250 -4.92 21.62 -20.00
CA SER A 250 -5.27 20.63 -18.99
C SER A 250 -5.24 19.21 -19.55
N LEU A 251 -4.62 18.30 -18.82
CA LEU A 251 -4.60 16.86 -19.09
C LEU A 251 -5.56 16.15 -18.13
N SER A 252 -6.48 15.36 -18.67
CA SER A 252 -7.46 14.61 -17.86
C SER A 252 -7.88 13.34 -18.58
N ALA A 253 -8.33 12.34 -17.80
CA ALA A 253 -8.90 11.11 -18.33
C ALA A 253 -9.85 10.47 -17.29
N ASP A 254 -10.69 9.55 -17.74
CA ASP A 254 -11.69 8.88 -16.89
C ASP A 254 -11.08 7.86 -15.93
N ASN A 255 -9.89 7.36 -16.24
CA ASN A 255 -9.18 6.38 -15.42
C ASN A 255 -7.66 6.58 -15.51
N LEU A 256 -6.93 5.95 -14.59
CA LEU A 256 -5.49 6.14 -14.44
C LEU A 256 -4.70 5.59 -15.66
N VAL A 257 -5.14 4.50 -16.25
CA VAL A 257 -4.47 3.91 -17.45
C VAL A 257 -4.53 4.86 -18.64
N GLU A 258 -5.73 5.39 -18.90
CA GLU A 258 -5.90 6.40 -19.94
C GLU A 258 -5.14 7.69 -19.64
N LEU A 259 -5.09 8.12 -18.38
CA LEU A 259 -4.31 9.29 -18.00
C LEU A 259 -2.81 9.08 -18.24
N CYS A 260 -2.28 7.90 -17.93
CA CYS A 260 -0.89 7.55 -18.27
C CYS A 260 -0.64 7.63 -19.79
N ARG A 261 -1.61 7.22 -20.62
CA ARG A 261 -1.51 7.32 -22.08
C ARG A 261 -1.51 8.77 -22.54
N VAL A 262 -2.46 9.58 -22.03
CA VAL A 262 -2.56 11.01 -22.34
C VAL A 262 -1.26 11.73 -21.97
N VAL A 263 -0.69 11.45 -20.82
CA VAL A 263 0.60 12.01 -20.38
C VAL A 263 1.74 11.57 -21.29
N ALA A 264 1.79 10.30 -21.69
CA ALA A 264 2.85 9.80 -22.60
C ALA A 264 2.77 10.40 -24.01
N GLU A 265 1.56 10.73 -24.49
CA GLU A 265 1.32 11.31 -25.81
C GLU A 265 1.42 12.85 -25.83
N SER A 266 1.46 13.49 -24.66
CA SER A 266 1.55 14.95 -24.53
C SER A 266 2.96 15.47 -24.86
N SER A 267 3.07 16.79 -25.06
CA SER A 267 4.35 17.47 -25.26
C SER A 267 5.21 17.60 -23.99
N GLY A 268 4.86 16.85 -22.96
CA GLY A 268 5.40 16.86 -21.60
C GLY A 268 4.29 17.20 -20.61
N ALA A 269 4.26 16.52 -19.47
CA ALA A 269 3.29 16.76 -18.41
C ALA A 269 3.92 17.50 -17.23
N VAL A 270 3.14 18.38 -16.60
CA VAL A 270 3.58 19.14 -15.43
C VAL A 270 2.49 19.18 -14.36
N MET A 271 2.90 19.15 -13.09
CA MET A 271 2.03 19.47 -11.96
C MET A 271 2.16 20.96 -11.64
N ASP A 272 1.04 21.63 -11.55
CA ASP A 272 0.94 23.03 -11.15
C ASP A 272 0.32 23.16 -9.75
N GLY A 273 1.13 23.50 -8.77
CA GLY A 273 0.68 23.71 -7.37
C GLY A 273 0.37 25.18 -7.05
N ARG A 274 0.52 26.10 -8.01
CA ARG A 274 0.39 27.56 -7.75
C ARG A 274 -1.03 27.97 -7.38
N GLU A 275 -2.04 27.29 -7.93
CA GLU A 275 -3.46 27.62 -7.76
C GLU A 275 -4.13 26.94 -6.55
N MET A 276 -3.37 26.16 -5.75
CA MET A 276 -3.92 25.45 -4.57
C MET A 276 -4.36 26.39 -3.43
N GLY A 277 -4.03 27.67 -3.46
CA GLY A 277 -4.44 28.63 -2.41
C GLY A 277 -4.02 28.19 -1.01
N ASP A 278 -4.94 28.28 -0.04
CA ASP A 278 -4.71 27.87 1.35
C ASP A 278 -4.53 26.36 1.52
N ASN A 279 -4.98 25.57 0.55
CA ASN A 279 -4.84 24.11 0.55
C ASN A 279 -3.37 23.66 0.50
N LYS A 280 -2.44 24.52 0.10
CA LYS A 280 -0.98 24.25 0.17
C LYS A 280 -0.51 23.86 1.56
N THR A 281 -1.22 24.30 2.60
CA THR A 281 -0.90 23.97 4.00
C THR A 281 -0.90 22.46 4.24
N TRP A 282 -1.74 21.71 3.53
CA TRP A 282 -1.84 20.26 3.62
C TRP A 282 -0.72 19.50 2.88
N TRP A 283 0.11 20.21 2.09
CA TRP A 283 1.09 19.61 1.18
C TRP A 283 2.51 20.20 1.36
N GLN A 284 2.79 20.80 2.50
CA GLN A 284 4.06 21.50 2.74
C GLN A 284 5.28 20.57 2.70
N SER A 285 5.15 19.33 3.19
CA SER A 285 6.25 18.35 3.15
C SER A 285 6.57 17.97 1.71
N VAL A 286 5.53 17.74 0.87
CA VAL A 286 5.71 17.46 -0.56
C VAL A 286 6.39 18.62 -1.27
N PHE A 287 5.94 19.86 -1.06
CA PHE A 287 6.56 21.04 -1.66
C PHE A 287 8.04 21.19 -1.27
N SER A 288 8.36 20.93 0.00
CA SER A 288 9.73 20.96 0.51
C SER A 288 10.58 19.84 -0.10
N THR A 289 10.02 18.63 -0.22
CA THR A 289 10.72 17.48 -0.78
C THR A 289 10.97 17.65 -2.28
N VAL A 290 10.00 18.14 -3.04
CA VAL A 290 10.18 18.46 -4.46
C VAL A 290 11.26 19.52 -4.65
N LYS A 291 11.25 20.57 -3.83
CA LYS A 291 12.26 21.62 -3.86
C LYS A 291 13.67 21.09 -3.59
N SER A 292 13.84 20.20 -2.64
CA SER A 292 15.13 19.61 -2.30
C SER A 292 15.62 18.59 -3.33
N SER A 293 14.73 17.82 -3.93
CA SER A 293 15.07 16.70 -4.81
C SER A 293 15.11 17.08 -6.30
N ALA A 294 14.16 17.92 -6.76
CA ALA A 294 14.05 18.38 -8.14
C ALA A 294 14.50 19.83 -8.35
N GLY A 295 14.87 20.56 -7.29
CA GLY A 295 15.23 21.96 -7.36
C GLY A 295 14.07 22.92 -7.70
N ALA A 296 12.85 22.42 -7.83
CA ALA A 296 11.69 23.20 -8.26
C ALA A 296 10.82 23.62 -7.08
N ASP A 297 10.59 24.92 -6.92
CA ASP A 297 9.67 25.47 -5.92
C ASP A 297 8.25 25.51 -6.50
N MET A 298 7.41 24.54 -6.12
CA MET A 298 6.02 24.41 -6.59
C MET A 298 5.12 25.61 -6.27
N ASN A 299 5.55 26.52 -5.40
CA ASN A 299 4.87 27.80 -5.19
C ASN A 299 5.05 28.78 -6.36
N LYS A 300 6.10 28.59 -7.16
CA LYS A 300 6.51 29.52 -8.22
C LYS A 300 6.53 28.88 -9.61
N TYR A 301 6.84 27.61 -9.67
CA TYR A 301 7.06 26.87 -10.91
C TYR A 301 6.25 25.59 -10.95
N THR A 302 5.92 25.16 -12.14
CA THR A 302 5.41 23.82 -12.42
C THR A 302 6.53 22.80 -12.29
N VAL A 303 6.16 21.54 -12.04
CA VAL A 303 7.11 20.43 -11.88
C VAL A 303 6.85 19.40 -12.98
N GLY A 304 7.91 19.02 -13.69
CA GLY A 304 7.84 18.01 -14.76
C GLY A 304 7.45 16.65 -14.21
N LEU A 305 6.55 15.98 -14.92
CA LEU A 305 6.04 14.67 -14.58
C LEU A 305 6.34 13.64 -15.65
N GLU A 306 6.43 12.39 -15.22
CA GLU A 306 6.60 11.23 -16.10
C GLU A 306 5.83 10.02 -15.57
N ASN A 307 5.51 9.08 -16.46
CA ASN A 307 4.91 7.82 -16.07
C ASN A 307 5.91 6.95 -15.30
N ARG A 308 5.50 6.45 -14.13
CA ARG A 308 6.27 5.53 -13.30
C ARG A 308 5.47 4.32 -12.86
N VAL A 309 6.17 3.24 -12.59
CA VAL A 309 5.58 2.12 -11.85
C VAL A 309 5.39 2.56 -10.41
N ASN A 310 4.15 2.47 -9.94
CA ASN A 310 3.75 2.83 -8.59
C ASN A 310 3.56 1.60 -7.71
N GLN A 311 3.03 0.52 -8.29
CA GLN A 311 2.65 -0.67 -7.57
C GLN A 311 2.71 -1.90 -8.48
N THR A 312 3.06 -3.06 -7.94
CA THR A 312 2.91 -4.35 -8.60
C THR A 312 1.66 -5.05 -8.06
N LEU A 313 0.83 -5.60 -8.96
CA LEU A 313 -0.47 -6.17 -8.59
C LEU A 313 -0.41 -7.69 -8.42
N GLY A 314 0.68 -8.31 -8.86
CA GLY A 314 0.97 -9.73 -8.68
C GLY A 314 1.48 -10.06 -7.29
N GLY A 315 1.40 -11.33 -6.92
CA GLY A 315 1.89 -11.80 -5.64
C GLY A 315 1.41 -13.21 -5.28
N ILE A 316 1.46 -13.51 -4.00
CA ILE A 316 0.99 -14.79 -3.44
C ILE A 316 -0.52 -14.87 -3.65
N ALA A 317 -0.98 -15.94 -4.30
CA ALA A 317 -2.41 -16.17 -4.48
C ALA A 317 -3.10 -16.37 -3.12
N THR A 318 -4.12 -15.56 -2.83
CA THR A 318 -4.89 -15.63 -1.57
C THR A 318 -6.38 -15.75 -1.84
N ASP A 319 -7.10 -16.22 -0.83
CA ASP A 319 -8.56 -16.10 -0.76
C ASP A 319 -8.99 -14.78 -0.08
N GLU A 320 -10.29 -14.59 0.11
CA GLU A 320 -10.90 -13.41 0.74
C GLU A 320 -10.46 -13.20 2.20
N CYS A 321 -9.95 -14.25 2.86
CA CYS A 321 -9.42 -14.23 4.22
C CYS A 321 -7.89 -14.03 4.27
N GLY A 322 -7.23 -13.85 3.13
CA GLY A 322 -5.78 -13.71 3.03
C GLY A 322 -5.01 -15.01 3.21
N ARG A 323 -5.65 -16.18 3.18
CA ARG A 323 -4.98 -17.48 3.27
C ARG A 323 -4.31 -17.82 1.95
N ALA A 324 -3.03 -18.22 1.99
CA ALA A 324 -2.31 -18.64 0.78
C ALA A 324 -2.94 -19.89 0.15
N VAL A 325 -3.28 -19.80 -1.14
CA VAL A 325 -4.04 -20.83 -1.87
C VAL A 325 -3.08 -21.70 -2.69
N ILE A 326 -3.32 -23.02 -2.69
CA ILE A 326 -2.55 -24.00 -3.46
C ILE A 326 -3.42 -24.55 -4.60
N GLY A 327 -3.07 -24.18 -5.84
CA GLY A 327 -3.73 -24.73 -7.03
C GLY A 327 -5.19 -24.31 -7.18
N SER A 328 -6.14 -25.10 -6.71
CA SER A 328 -7.57 -24.75 -6.70
C SER A 328 -7.94 -23.94 -5.45
N TRP A 329 -8.91 -23.07 -5.55
CA TRP A 329 -9.38 -22.16 -4.48
C TRP A 329 -9.85 -22.83 -3.18
N SER A 330 -10.01 -24.14 -3.17
CA SER A 330 -10.46 -24.91 -2.00
C SER A 330 -9.32 -25.50 -1.16
N ARG A 331 -8.07 -25.24 -1.50
CA ARG A 331 -6.91 -25.80 -0.79
C ARG A 331 -5.98 -24.69 -0.34
N TRP A 332 -5.72 -24.64 0.96
CA TRP A 332 -4.85 -23.63 1.58
C TRP A 332 -3.54 -24.23 2.07
N PHE A 333 -2.50 -23.42 2.04
CA PHE A 333 -1.27 -23.73 2.75
C PHE A 333 -1.49 -23.42 4.23
N THR A 334 -1.52 -24.42 5.08
CA THR A 334 -1.88 -24.28 6.48
C THR A 334 -0.89 -23.37 7.20
N GLY A 335 -1.41 -22.34 7.88
CA GLY A 335 -0.61 -21.38 8.63
C GLY A 335 0.13 -20.35 7.78
N LEU A 336 -0.12 -20.25 6.47
CA LEU A 336 0.46 -19.19 5.64
C LEU A 336 -0.61 -18.24 5.13
N TYR A 337 -0.34 -16.95 5.31
CA TYR A 337 -1.20 -15.83 4.91
C TYR A 337 -0.38 -14.79 4.16
N ALA A 338 -1.02 -13.99 3.32
CA ALA A 338 -0.41 -12.80 2.74
C ALA A 338 -1.37 -11.60 2.78
N ALA A 339 -0.81 -10.39 2.90
CA ALA A 339 -1.56 -9.15 2.98
C ALA A 339 -0.77 -8.01 2.31
N GLY A 340 -1.48 -6.92 1.93
CA GLY A 340 -0.87 -5.82 1.17
C GLY A 340 -0.42 -6.27 -0.22
N ASP A 341 0.59 -5.62 -0.76
CA ASP A 341 1.10 -5.86 -2.12
C ASP A 341 1.87 -7.19 -2.25
N ALA A 342 2.20 -7.86 -1.15
CA ALA A 342 2.72 -9.23 -1.17
C ALA A 342 1.67 -10.26 -1.62
N ALA A 343 0.37 -9.93 -1.47
CA ALA A 343 -0.73 -10.77 -1.85
C ALA A 343 -1.29 -10.37 -3.20
N CYS A 344 -1.47 -11.32 -4.12
CA CYS A 344 -2.30 -11.09 -5.30
C CYS A 344 -3.77 -11.19 -4.90
N SER A 345 -4.35 -10.03 -4.63
CA SER A 345 -5.79 -9.90 -4.38
C SER A 345 -6.61 -9.79 -5.66
N GLY A 346 -5.97 -9.69 -6.81
CA GLY A 346 -6.61 -9.49 -8.10
C GLY A 346 -7.24 -8.10 -8.27
N LEU A 347 -6.75 -7.10 -7.54
CA LEU A 347 -7.23 -5.72 -7.56
C LEU A 347 -6.37 -4.84 -8.43
#